data_ad828b7a556d58eb8bd439fa3f45a03e
#
_entry.id   ad828b7a556d58eb8bd439fa3f45a03e
#
_cell.length_a   1.000
_cell.length_b   1.000
_cell.length_c   1.000
_cell.angle_alpha   90.00
_cell.angle_beta   90.00
_cell.angle_gamma   90.00
#
_symmetry.space_group_name_H-M   'P 1'
#
loop_
_entity.id
_entity.type
_entity.pdbx_description
1 polymer ?
#
loop_
_entity_poly.entity_id
_entity_poly.type
_entity_poly.pdbx_seq_one_letter_code
_entity_poly.pdbx_strand_id
1 'polypeptide(L)'
;MTNLQSLSFYYPELILTVVILGAIIYDLTIHQSESGKVGWVLVAGLIAVAGAICLQDDRVTPLFTDSIVLDPFASFFKLLIILATIFVSIVSLQSGELEDYRKGEYFTLLGIIVFGLFLMVSTVDLIMVYISIEIVSIMSFVLAGYLKQNTRSNEAGLIYVVYGAFSSGIMLFGLSYI
;
A
#
# COMPACT_ATOMS: atom_id res chain seq x y z
N MET A 1 11.71 -21.47 11.24
CA MET A 1 10.42 -21.24 11.94
C MET A 1 9.29 -21.89 11.14
N THR A 2 8.23 -22.38 11.78
CA THR A 2 7.04 -22.82 11.05
C THR A 2 6.29 -21.59 10.52
N ASN A 3 5.58 -21.70 9.37
CA ASN A 3 4.85 -20.59 8.78
C ASN A 3 3.83 -19.93 9.74
N LEU A 4 3.27 -20.72 10.69
CA LEU A 4 2.37 -20.20 11.72
C LEU A 4 3.10 -19.33 12.77
N GLN A 5 4.35 -19.65 13.09
CA GLN A 5 5.16 -18.82 13.98
C GLN A 5 5.60 -17.53 13.27
N SER A 6 5.92 -17.58 11.97
CA SER A 6 6.23 -16.39 11.18
C SER A 6 5.07 -15.40 11.15
N LEU A 7 3.83 -15.90 11.11
CA LEU A 7 2.62 -15.05 11.10
C LEU A 7 2.48 -14.23 12.39
N SER A 8 2.92 -14.77 13.55
CA SER A 8 2.85 -14.03 14.81
C SER A 8 3.82 -12.85 14.89
N PHE A 9 4.89 -12.85 14.11
CA PHE A 9 5.83 -11.73 14.00
C PHE A 9 5.46 -10.74 12.90
N TYR A 10 4.55 -11.13 11.99
CA TYR A 10 4.07 -10.34 10.86
C TYR A 10 2.82 -9.49 11.21
N TYR A 11 2.64 -9.19 12.53
CA TYR A 11 1.43 -8.52 13.01
C TYR A 11 1.23 -7.09 12.48
N PRO A 12 2.26 -6.24 12.18
CA PRO A 12 1.99 -4.91 11.65
C PRO A 12 1.34 -4.94 10.26
N GLU A 13 1.78 -5.86 9.39
CA GLU A 13 1.20 -6.06 8.06
C GLU A 13 -0.20 -6.67 8.14
N LEU A 14 -0.45 -7.55 9.11
CA LEU A 14 -1.78 -8.07 9.36
C LEU A 14 -2.74 -6.97 9.83
N ILE A 15 -2.30 -6.09 10.74
CA ILE A 15 -3.09 -4.93 11.17
C ILE A 15 -3.39 -4.04 9.96
N LEU A 16 -2.39 -3.74 9.13
CA LEU A 16 -2.57 -2.96 7.91
C LEU A 16 -3.60 -3.60 6.97
N THR A 17 -3.51 -4.92 6.77
CA THR A 17 -4.49 -5.66 5.95
C THR A 17 -5.90 -5.54 6.51
N VAL A 18 -6.07 -5.69 7.83
CA VAL A 18 -7.37 -5.53 8.50
C VAL A 18 -7.90 -4.09 8.35
N VAL A 19 -7.02 -3.09 8.46
CA VAL A 19 -7.38 -1.67 8.24
C VAL A 19 -7.88 -1.45 6.81
N ILE A 20 -7.19 -1.99 5.81
CA ILE A 20 -7.60 -1.87 4.39
C ILE A 20 -8.96 -2.56 4.17
N LEU A 21 -9.13 -3.79 4.64
CA LEU A 21 -10.41 -4.51 4.55
C LEU A 21 -11.52 -3.77 5.28
N GLY A 22 -11.23 -3.25 6.47
CA GLY A 22 -12.16 -2.42 7.24
C GLY A 22 -12.56 -1.14 6.49
N ALA A 23 -11.60 -0.48 5.84
CA ALA A 23 -11.87 0.70 5.02
C ALA A 23 -12.79 0.38 3.83
N ILE A 24 -12.59 -0.78 3.15
CA ILE A 24 -13.45 -1.24 2.06
C ILE A 24 -14.88 -1.50 2.57
N ILE A 25 -15.01 -2.28 3.65
CA ILE A 25 -16.32 -2.61 4.21
C ILE A 25 -17.04 -1.35 4.68
N TYR A 26 -16.31 -0.43 5.30
CA TYR A 26 -16.85 0.83 5.78
C TYR A 26 -17.33 1.71 4.61
N ASP A 27 -16.56 1.82 3.53
CA ASP A 27 -16.95 2.56 2.31
C ASP A 27 -18.21 1.99 1.66
N LEU A 28 -18.34 0.65 1.62
CA LEU A 28 -19.52 -0.03 1.05
C LEU A 28 -20.77 0.13 1.91
N THR A 29 -20.63 0.33 3.22
CA THR A 29 -21.79 0.42 4.15
C THR A 29 -22.24 1.86 4.40
N ILE A 30 -21.39 2.84 4.16
CA ILE A 30 -21.69 4.24 4.41
C ILE A 30 -22.37 4.91 3.21
N HIS A 31 -23.21 5.90 3.51
CA HIS A 31 -23.83 6.73 2.49
C HIS A 31 -22.78 7.57 1.77
N GLN A 32 -22.90 7.73 0.46
CA GLN A 32 -21.91 8.36 -0.44
C GLN A 32 -21.44 9.76 0.02
N SER A 33 -22.27 10.49 0.77
CA SER A 33 -21.92 11.82 1.29
C SER A 33 -20.89 11.83 2.42
N GLU A 34 -20.56 10.67 3.00
CA GLU A 34 -19.65 10.54 4.14
C GLU A 34 -18.35 9.79 3.82
N SER A 35 -18.10 9.49 2.56
CA SER A 35 -16.92 8.72 2.11
C SER A 35 -15.58 9.35 2.52
N GLY A 36 -15.53 10.64 2.82
CA GLY A 36 -14.34 11.29 3.39
C GLY A 36 -13.92 10.73 4.76
N LYS A 37 -14.85 10.13 5.53
CA LYS A 37 -14.52 9.47 6.81
C LYS A 37 -13.59 8.28 6.67
N VAL A 38 -13.60 7.62 5.50
CA VAL A 38 -12.68 6.48 5.18
C VAL A 38 -11.22 6.94 5.27
N GLY A 39 -10.92 8.16 4.84
CA GLY A 39 -9.57 8.73 4.97
C GLY A 39 -9.10 8.84 6.42
N TRP A 40 -10.00 9.23 7.33
CA TRP A 40 -9.68 9.25 8.77
C TRP A 40 -9.51 7.85 9.36
N VAL A 41 -10.29 6.86 8.88
CA VAL A 41 -10.11 5.45 9.25
C VAL A 41 -8.73 4.94 8.82
N LEU A 42 -8.31 5.27 7.59
CA LEU A 42 -6.97 4.94 7.10
C LEU A 42 -5.89 5.60 7.96
N VAL A 43 -5.99 6.90 8.23
CA VAL A 43 -5.00 7.63 9.05
C VAL A 43 -4.91 7.03 10.46
N ALA A 44 -6.04 6.77 11.12
CA ALA A 44 -6.06 6.13 12.44
C ALA A 44 -5.45 4.72 12.39
N GLY A 45 -5.76 3.94 11.36
CA GLY A 45 -5.17 2.63 11.12
C GLY A 45 -3.65 2.69 10.93
N LEU A 46 -3.16 3.64 10.14
CA LEU A 46 -1.72 3.83 9.93
C LEU A 46 -0.98 4.22 11.22
N ILE A 47 -1.60 5.03 12.07
CA ILE A 47 -1.05 5.36 13.40
C ILE A 47 -0.97 4.10 14.29
N ALA A 48 -2.00 3.25 14.25
CA ALA A 48 -1.98 1.98 14.99
C ALA A 48 -0.88 1.04 14.47
N VAL A 49 -0.70 0.96 13.14
CA VAL A 49 0.39 0.18 12.51
C VAL A 49 1.76 0.75 12.92
N ALA A 50 1.94 2.08 12.93
CA ALA A 50 3.18 2.70 13.39
C ALA A 50 3.49 2.34 14.85
N GLY A 51 2.48 2.39 15.72
CA GLY A 51 2.62 1.94 17.13
C GLY A 51 3.01 0.46 17.22
N ALA A 52 2.42 -0.39 16.39
CA ALA A 52 2.76 -1.79 16.31
C ALA A 52 4.22 -2.01 15.89
N ILE A 53 4.72 -1.29 14.88
CA ILE A 53 6.12 -1.35 14.44
C ILE A 53 7.08 -0.90 15.56
N CYS A 54 6.75 0.17 16.28
CA CYS A 54 7.57 0.64 17.40
C CYS A 54 7.63 -0.33 18.59
N LEU A 55 6.66 -1.23 18.73
CA LEU A 55 6.63 -2.27 19.75
C LEU A 55 7.29 -3.57 19.29
N GLN A 56 7.69 -3.65 18.03
CA GLN A 56 8.35 -4.82 17.46
C GLN A 56 9.79 -4.92 17.95
N ASP A 57 10.24 -6.15 18.25
CA ASP A 57 11.61 -6.41 18.71
C ASP A 57 12.60 -6.15 17.56
N ASP A 58 13.70 -5.44 17.84
CA ASP A 58 14.74 -5.06 16.85
C ASP A 58 15.62 -6.25 16.39
N ARG A 59 15.20 -7.48 16.65
CA ARG A 59 15.95 -8.68 16.26
C ARG A 59 15.73 -9.00 14.79
N VAL A 60 16.81 -9.18 14.08
CA VAL A 60 16.76 -9.68 12.69
C VAL A 60 16.19 -11.10 12.71
N THR A 61 14.97 -11.26 12.22
CA THR A 61 14.28 -12.54 12.16
C THR A 61 13.82 -12.85 10.74
N PRO A 62 14.34 -13.94 10.13
CA PRO A 62 13.86 -14.40 8.84
C PRO A 62 12.47 -15.06 9.00
N LEU A 63 11.55 -14.68 8.13
CA LEU A 63 10.17 -15.16 8.11
C LEU A 63 9.86 -15.84 6.77
N PHE A 64 8.87 -16.74 6.77
CA PHE A 64 8.35 -17.41 5.57
C PHE A 64 9.47 -18.02 4.70
N THR A 65 10.26 -18.91 5.28
CA THR A 65 11.35 -19.63 4.57
C THR A 65 12.38 -18.67 3.96
N ASP A 66 12.76 -17.64 4.72
CA ASP A 66 13.74 -16.60 4.36
C ASP A 66 13.31 -15.64 3.23
N SER A 67 12.03 -15.63 2.82
CA SER A 67 11.55 -14.71 1.80
C SER A 67 11.33 -13.29 2.31
N ILE A 68 11.05 -13.12 3.60
CA ILE A 68 10.82 -11.83 4.27
C ILE A 68 11.73 -11.75 5.49
N VAL A 69 12.36 -10.61 5.70
CA VAL A 69 13.21 -10.34 6.87
C VAL A 69 12.66 -9.16 7.64
N LEU A 70 12.49 -9.37 8.95
CA LEU A 70 12.27 -8.26 9.88
C LEU A 70 13.64 -7.78 10.33
N ASP A 71 13.91 -6.51 10.08
CA ASP A 71 15.14 -5.84 10.51
C ASP A 71 14.87 -4.36 10.85
N PRO A 72 15.75 -3.70 11.58
CA PRO A 72 15.61 -2.29 11.91
C PRO A 72 15.57 -1.38 10.68
N PHE A 73 16.19 -1.80 9.58
CA PHE A 73 16.16 -1.07 8.31
C PHE A 73 14.75 -1.06 7.71
N ALA A 74 14.11 -2.23 7.62
CA ALA A 74 12.73 -2.34 7.16
C ALA A 74 11.78 -1.55 8.06
N SER A 75 11.94 -1.63 9.38
CA SER A 75 11.12 -0.90 10.35
C SER A 75 11.22 0.61 10.17
N PHE A 76 12.43 1.13 9.96
CA PHE A 76 12.65 2.55 9.70
C PHE A 76 11.94 3.02 8.42
N PHE A 77 12.09 2.27 7.31
CA PHE A 77 11.44 2.63 6.06
C PHE A 77 9.92 2.50 6.11
N LYS A 78 9.38 1.49 6.82
CA LYS A 78 7.94 1.37 7.06
C LYS A 78 7.38 2.61 7.78
N LEU A 79 8.06 3.08 8.83
CA LEU A 79 7.66 4.31 9.53
C LEU A 79 7.71 5.54 8.62
N LEU A 80 8.71 5.65 7.77
CA LEU A 80 8.83 6.74 6.81
C LEU A 80 7.68 6.70 5.78
N ILE A 81 7.34 5.51 5.26
CA ILE A 81 6.20 5.29 4.35
C ILE A 81 4.89 5.71 5.03
N ILE A 82 4.67 5.30 6.29
CA ILE A 82 3.49 5.69 7.05
C ILE A 82 3.41 7.20 7.19
N LEU A 83 4.50 7.85 7.59
CA LEU A 83 4.54 9.30 7.76
C LEU A 83 4.19 10.03 6.47
N ALA A 84 4.80 9.63 5.36
CA ALA A 84 4.51 10.20 4.04
C ALA A 84 3.04 9.99 3.65
N THR A 85 2.50 8.78 3.87
CA THR A 85 1.11 8.47 3.53
C THR A 85 0.11 9.24 4.38
N ILE A 86 0.38 9.40 5.67
CA ILE A 86 -0.46 10.24 6.56
C ILE A 86 -0.49 11.68 6.04
N PHE A 87 0.68 12.23 5.68
CA PHE A 87 0.76 13.58 5.13
C PHE A 87 -0.05 13.71 3.83
N VAL A 88 0.13 12.79 2.88
CA VAL A 88 -0.64 12.75 1.63
C VAL A 88 -2.13 12.62 1.91
N SER A 89 -2.52 11.74 2.84
CA SER A 89 -3.94 11.54 3.20
C SER A 89 -4.57 12.81 3.75
N ILE A 90 -3.89 13.55 4.63
CA ILE A 90 -4.40 14.80 5.19
C ILE A 90 -4.58 15.86 4.10
N VAL A 91 -3.61 16.00 3.20
CA VAL A 91 -3.70 16.94 2.08
C VAL A 91 -4.84 16.55 1.13
N SER A 92 -4.99 15.26 0.83
CA SER A 92 -6.05 14.75 -0.05
C SER A 92 -7.44 14.91 0.54
N LEU A 93 -7.59 14.82 1.88
CA LEU A 93 -8.87 15.06 2.56
C LEU A 93 -9.37 16.51 2.36
N GLN A 94 -8.45 17.46 2.25
CA GLN A 94 -8.75 18.88 2.05
C GLN A 94 -8.91 19.26 0.59
N SER A 95 -8.53 18.37 -0.33
CA SER A 95 -8.63 18.64 -1.78
C SER A 95 -10.08 18.64 -2.24
N GLY A 96 -10.48 19.72 -2.94
CA GLY A 96 -11.78 19.82 -3.60
C GLY A 96 -11.86 19.10 -4.97
N GLU A 97 -10.74 18.56 -5.46
CA GLU A 97 -10.70 17.87 -6.76
C GLU A 97 -11.27 16.44 -6.67
N LEU A 98 -11.20 15.83 -5.50
CA LEU A 98 -11.80 14.52 -5.26
C LEU A 98 -13.31 14.71 -5.04
N GLU A 99 -14.12 14.11 -5.88
CA GLU A 99 -15.57 14.07 -5.70
C GLU A 99 -15.88 13.32 -4.40
N ASP A 100 -16.81 13.85 -3.59
CA ASP A 100 -17.07 13.34 -2.24
C ASP A 100 -17.46 11.85 -2.21
N TYR A 101 -18.20 11.38 -3.22
CA TYR A 101 -18.63 9.98 -3.29
C TYR A 101 -17.53 8.99 -3.70
N ARG A 102 -16.34 9.46 -4.09
CA ARG A 102 -15.21 8.62 -4.52
C ARG A 102 -14.02 8.66 -3.55
N LYS A 103 -14.07 9.47 -2.52
CA LYS A 103 -12.94 9.60 -1.58
C LYS A 103 -12.59 8.28 -0.89
N GLY A 104 -13.56 7.44 -0.59
CA GLY A 104 -13.33 6.14 0.05
C GLY A 104 -12.48 5.20 -0.78
N GLU A 105 -12.82 5.03 -2.06
CA GLU A 105 -12.04 4.21 -3.00
C GLU A 105 -10.59 4.71 -3.12
N TYR A 106 -10.38 6.03 -3.19
CA TYR A 106 -9.06 6.65 -3.26
C TYR A 106 -8.20 6.28 -2.05
N PHE A 107 -8.73 6.40 -0.83
CA PHE A 107 -7.98 6.07 0.39
C PHE A 107 -7.71 4.57 0.52
N THR A 108 -8.62 3.73 0.04
CA THR A 108 -8.40 2.28 -0.04
C THR A 108 -7.24 1.93 -0.97
N LEU A 109 -7.19 2.52 -2.17
CA LEU A 109 -6.09 2.33 -3.11
C LEU A 109 -4.75 2.80 -2.52
N LEU A 110 -4.75 3.93 -1.79
CA LEU A 110 -3.59 4.41 -1.06
C LEU A 110 -3.11 3.39 0.00
N GLY A 111 -4.02 2.80 0.74
CA GLY A 111 -3.71 1.73 1.71
C GLY A 111 -3.06 0.52 1.06
N ILE A 112 -3.54 0.09 -0.12
CA ILE A 112 -2.96 -1.03 -0.87
C ILE A 112 -1.54 -0.69 -1.37
N ILE A 113 -1.28 0.56 -1.77
CA ILE A 113 0.08 1.02 -2.11
C ILE A 113 1.01 0.88 -0.90
N VAL A 114 0.57 1.31 0.29
CA VAL A 114 1.36 1.16 1.53
C VAL A 114 1.67 -0.30 1.79
N PHE A 115 0.70 -1.20 1.61
CA PHE A 115 0.93 -2.63 1.77
C PHE A 115 1.99 -3.16 0.79
N GLY A 116 1.92 -2.79 -0.49
CA GLY A 116 2.93 -3.14 -1.49
C GLY A 116 4.33 -2.61 -1.12
N LEU A 117 4.43 -1.36 -0.64
CA LEU A 117 5.67 -0.77 -0.18
C LEU A 117 6.23 -1.47 1.06
N PHE A 118 5.38 -1.93 1.99
CA PHE A 118 5.81 -2.71 3.16
C PHE A 118 6.40 -4.05 2.75
N LEU A 119 5.78 -4.75 1.80
CA LEU A 119 6.33 -5.98 1.22
C LEU A 119 7.69 -5.71 0.58
N MET A 120 7.80 -4.65 -0.24
CA MET A 120 9.03 -4.31 -0.95
C MET A 120 10.22 -4.06 -0.01
N VAL A 121 9.98 -3.40 1.12
CA VAL A 121 11.04 -3.04 2.09
C VAL A 121 11.47 -4.25 2.92
N SER A 122 10.60 -5.23 3.12
CA SER A 122 10.85 -6.39 4.00
C SER A 122 11.32 -7.63 3.26
N THR A 123 11.19 -7.69 1.93
CA THR A 123 11.50 -8.89 1.17
C THR A 123 12.96 -8.97 0.76
N VAL A 124 13.50 -10.20 0.73
CA VAL A 124 14.83 -10.54 0.20
C VAL A 124 14.75 -11.47 -1.01
N ASP A 125 13.55 -11.89 -1.38
CA ASP A 125 13.28 -12.73 -2.54
C ASP A 125 12.97 -11.87 -3.77
N LEU A 126 13.65 -12.09 -4.89
CA LEU A 126 13.50 -11.32 -6.13
C LEU A 126 12.08 -11.41 -6.71
N ILE A 127 11.41 -12.55 -6.59
CA ILE A 127 10.03 -12.71 -7.06
C ILE A 127 9.10 -11.87 -6.21
N MET A 128 9.30 -11.85 -4.89
CA MET A 128 8.51 -11.03 -3.98
C MET A 128 8.77 -9.54 -4.17
N VAL A 129 10.02 -9.12 -4.50
CA VAL A 129 10.33 -7.75 -4.92
C VAL A 129 9.52 -7.37 -6.16
N TYR A 130 9.53 -8.23 -7.18
CA TYR A 130 8.76 -8.01 -8.40
C TYR A 130 7.26 -7.84 -8.12
N ILE A 131 6.66 -8.77 -7.35
CA ILE A 131 5.23 -8.70 -6.98
C ILE A 131 4.92 -7.40 -6.23
N SER A 132 5.78 -7.00 -5.30
CA SER A 132 5.61 -5.77 -4.52
C SER A 132 5.61 -4.52 -5.40
N ILE A 133 6.54 -4.44 -6.36
CA ILE A 133 6.59 -3.35 -7.36
C ILE A 133 5.34 -3.34 -8.22
N GLU A 134 4.85 -4.51 -8.65
CA GLU A 134 3.62 -4.60 -9.46
C GLU A 134 2.39 -4.11 -8.70
N ILE A 135 2.24 -4.50 -7.42
CA ILE A 135 1.13 -4.00 -6.58
C ILE A 135 1.14 -2.46 -6.53
N VAL A 136 2.29 -1.87 -6.23
CA VAL A 136 2.44 -0.41 -6.14
C VAL A 136 2.16 0.25 -7.49
N SER A 137 2.70 -0.30 -8.57
CA SER A 137 2.58 0.24 -9.93
C SER A 137 1.12 0.22 -10.41
N ILE A 138 0.44 -0.94 -10.29
CA ILE A 138 -0.96 -1.08 -10.74
C ILE A 138 -1.86 -0.11 -9.98
N MET A 139 -1.72 0.00 -8.66
CA MET A 139 -2.52 0.94 -7.87
C MET A 139 -2.21 2.40 -8.22
N SER A 140 -0.95 2.72 -8.52
CA SER A 140 -0.53 4.06 -8.97
C SER A 140 -1.13 4.42 -10.34
N PHE A 141 -1.23 3.45 -11.28
CA PHE A 141 -1.87 3.66 -12.58
C PHE A 141 -3.35 3.99 -12.41
N VAL A 142 -4.05 3.26 -11.53
CA VAL A 142 -5.46 3.52 -11.22
C VAL A 142 -5.63 4.90 -10.60
N LEU A 143 -4.74 5.31 -9.69
CA LEU A 143 -4.78 6.64 -9.09
C LEU A 143 -4.49 7.77 -10.08
N ALA A 144 -3.59 7.57 -11.05
CA ALA A 144 -3.33 8.55 -12.09
C ALA A 144 -4.56 8.81 -12.99
N GLY A 145 -5.32 7.74 -13.28
CA GLY A 145 -6.58 7.81 -14.03
C GLY A 145 -7.83 7.96 -13.16
N TYR A 146 -7.70 8.38 -11.91
CA TYR A 146 -8.78 8.32 -10.93
C TYR A 146 -9.98 9.22 -11.26
N LEU A 147 -9.73 10.42 -11.78
CA LEU A 147 -10.77 11.39 -12.15
C LEU A 147 -11.43 11.02 -13.48
N LYS A 148 -12.35 10.06 -13.47
CA LYS A 148 -12.98 9.45 -14.66
C LYS A 148 -13.67 10.47 -15.61
N GLN A 149 -14.12 11.60 -15.08
CA GLN A 149 -14.75 12.65 -15.89
C GLN A 149 -13.74 13.63 -16.51
N ASN A 150 -12.46 13.56 -16.12
CA ASN A 150 -11.40 14.40 -16.63
C ASN A 150 -10.62 13.68 -17.73
N THR A 151 -10.74 14.17 -18.97
CA THR A 151 -10.07 13.59 -20.14
C THR A 151 -8.55 13.51 -19.96
N ARG A 152 -7.93 14.50 -19.33
CA ARG A 152 -6.48 14.51 -19.05
C ARG A 152 -6.09 13.42 -18.06
N SER A 153 -6.90 13.17 -17.01
CA SER A 153 -6.66 12.09 -16.06
C SER A 153 -6.76 10.72 -16.74
N ASN A 154 -7.77 10.53 -17.59
CA ASN A 154 -7.95 9.28 -18.34
C ASN A 154 -6.76 9.03 -19.29
N GLU A 155 -6.32 10.05 -20.01
CA GLU A 155 -5.15 9.99 -20.89
C GLU A 155 -3.87 9.69 -20.08
N ALA A 156 -3.65 10.38 -18.97
CA ALA A 156 -2.51 10.13 -18.07
C ALA A 156 -2.50 8.69 -17.54
N GLY A 157 -3.63 8.19 -17.07
CA GLY A 157 -3.76 6.81 -16.59
C GLY A 157 -3.45 5.80 -17.68
N LEU A 158 -3.99 6.00 -18.90
CA LEU A 158 -3.76 5.12 -20.05
C LEU A 158 -2.28 5.09 -20.45
N ILE A 159 -1.64 6.25 -20.58
CA ILE A 159 -0.22 6.35 -20.89
C ILE A 159 0.61 5.67 -19.82
N TYR A 160 0.29 5.90 -18.53
CA TYR A 160 1.02 5.33 -17.43
C TYR A 160 0.92 3.78 -17.41
N VAL A 161 -0.27 3.21 -17.66
CA VAL A 161 -0.48 1.76 -17.79
C VAL A 161 0.36 1.20 -18.94
N VAL A 162 0.35 1.82 -20.13
CA VAL A 162 1.09 1.31 -21.29
C VAL A 162 2.59 1.29 -21.04
N TYR A 163 3.16 2.39 -20.56
CA TYR A 163 4.59 2.45 -20.25
C TYR A 163 4.96 1.56 -19.06
N GLY A 164 4.12 1.51 -18.02
CA GLY A 164 4.32 0.67 -16.86
C GLY A 164 4.33 -0.82 -17.21
N ALA A 165 3.32 -1.29 -17.94
CA ALA A 165 3.23 -2.69 -18.36
C ALA A 165 4.43 -3.09 -19.26
N PHE A 166 4.88 -2.20 -20.14
CA PHE A 166 6.06 -2.46 -20.95
C PHE A 166 7.34 -2.57 -20.10
N SER A 167 7.53 -1.65 -19.15
CA SER A 167 8.65 -1.68 -18.20
C SER A 167 8.66 -2.94 -17.34
N SER A 168 7.50 -3.33 -16.81
CA SER A 168 7.34 -4.54 -16.01
C SER A 168 7.68 -5.81 -16.81
N GLY A 169 7.25 -5.86 -18.07
CA GLY A 169 7.61 -6.96 -18.97
C GLY A 169 9.12 -7.08 -19.18
N ILE A 170 9.81 -5.96 -19.41
CA ILE A 170 11.27 -5.93 -19.55
C ILE A 170 11.95 -6.35 -18.25
N MET A 171 11.47 -5.86 -17.10
CA MET A 171 12.01 -6.23 -15.79
C MET A 171 11.86 -7.73 -15.53
N LEU A 172 10.67 -8.30 -15.77
CA LEU A 172 10.42 -9.73 -15.61
C LEU A 172 11.32 -10.57 -16.54
N PHE A 173 11.48 -10.12 -17.79
CA PHE A 173 12.39 -10.76 -18.73
C PHE A 173 13.84 -10.71 -18.22
N GLY A 174 14.30 -9.58 -17.69
CA GLY A 174 15.62 -9.45 -17.07
C GLY A 174 15.81 -10.39 -15.86
N LEU A 175 14.80 -10.46 -14.98
CA LEU A 175 14.81 -11.36 -13.82
C LEU A 175 14.88 -12.85 -14.21
N SER A 176 14.38 -13.22 -15.39
CA SER A 176 14.42 -14.60 -15.87
C SER A 176 15.84 -15.11 -16.21
N TYR A 177 16.84 -14.23 -16.26
CA TYR A 177 18.24 -14.57 -16.49
C TYR A 177 19.08 -14.73 -15.20
N ILE A 178 18.50 -14.46 -14.03
CA ILE A 178 19.13 -14.57 -12.72
C ILE A 178 18.70 -15.87 -12.04
#